data_40b3e338156598d897d0be095317a8ff
#
_entry.id   40b3e338156598d897d0be095317a8ff
#
_cell.length_a   1.000
_cell.length_b   1.000
_cell.length_c   1.000
_cell.angle_alpha   90.00
_cell.angle_beta   90.00
_cell.angle_gamma   90.00
#
_symmetry.space_group_name_H-M   'P 1'
#
loop_
_entity.id
_entity.type
_entity.pdbx_description
1 polymer ?
#
loop_
_entity_poly.entity_id
_entity_poly.type
_entity_poly.pdbx_seq_one_letter_code
_entity_poly.pdbx_strand_id
1 'polypeptide(L)'
;MLIMLKNFLFIVSILFSNLACSNEESFKKIVDSYIKIAHATYEDSLLTAKSLRNAIYYFLSNPTTENLALAKSAWLASRIPYQQTEVFRFGNTIVDNWEGKVNAWPLDEGLIDYVQKTGVVNESENPLYASNVIANNSIFINGKRVDATDINPKFLAEVLHEAEGIEANVATGYHAIEFLLWGQDLNGNNSGNGIRPASDYDIENCTHSNCVXX
;
A
#
# COMPACT_ATOMS: atom_id res chain seq x y z
N MET A 1 71.31 5.59 -10.40
CA MET A 1 70.32 4.54 -10.15
C MET A 1 69.29 4.96 -9.07
N LEU A 2 69.70 5.48 -7.94
CA LEU A 2 68.80 5.88 -6.83
C LEU A 2 67.81 7.02 -7.21
N ILE A 3 68.29 8.03 -7.98
CA ILE A 3 67.45 9.17 -8.43
C ILE A 3 66.39 8.74 -9.42
N MET A 4 66.71 7.83 -10.35
CA MET A 4 65.77 7.30 -11.31
C MET A 4 64.66 6.46 -10.62
N LEU A 5 65.03 5.70 -9.60
CA LEU A 5 64.07 4.91 -8.84
C LEU A 5 63.09 5.80 -8.03
N LYS A 6 63.55 6.89 -7.44
CA LYS A 6 62.72 7.86 -6.73
C LYS A 6 61.73 8.56 -7.69
N ASN A 7 62.19 8.96 -8.85
CA ASN A 7 61.30 9.61 -9.84
C ASN A 7 60.29 8.63 -10.39
N PHE A 8 60.64 7.35 -10.61
CA PHE A 8 59.72 6.33 -11.06
C PHE A 8 58.65 6.05 -10.02
N LEU A 9 59.01 5.93 -8.74
CA LEU A 9 58.06 5.74 -7.64
C LEU A 9 57.10 6.92 -7.50
N PHE A 10 57.59 8.15 -7.67
CA PHE A 10 56.75 9.36 -7.62
C PHE A 10 55.74 9.40 -8.78
N ILE A 11 56.15 9.06 -10.00
CA ILE A 11 55.25 9.00 -11.17
C ILE A 11 54.17 7.93 -10.97
N VAL A 12 54.54 6.75 -10.47
CA VAL A 12 53.59 5.65 -10.20
C VAL A 12 52.57 6.09 -9.14
N SER A 13 53.02 6.78 -8.10
CA SER A 13 52.11 7.29 -7.05
C SER A 13 51.07 8.28 -7.60
N ILE A 14 51.51 9.20 -8.48
CA ILE A 14 50.59 10.17 -9.13
C ILE A 14 49.57 9.47 -10.01
N LEU A 15 49.98 8.43 -10.74
CA LEU A 15 49.07 7.67 -11.62
C LEU A 15 48.00 6.94 -10.82
N PHE A 16 48.36 6.34 -9.67
CA PHE A 16 47.40 5.64 -8.81
C PHE A 16 46.42 6.60 -8.13
N SER A 17 46.87 7.79 -7.76
CA SER A 17 45.99 8.80 -7.13
C SER A 17 44.94 9.33 -8.11
N ASN A 18 45.29 9.50 -9.39
CA ASN A 18 44.30 9.93 -10.42
C ASN A 18 43.27 8.86 -10.71
N LEU A 19 43.63 7.58 -10.70
CA LEU A 19 42.70 6.46 -10.89
C LEU A 19 41.70 6.35 -9.74
N ALA A 20 42.15 6.56 -8.51
CA ALA A 20 41.27 6.55 -7.34
C ALA A 20 40.25 7.69 -7.37
N CYS A 21 40.68 8.90 -7.71
CA CYS A 21 39.80 10.07 -7.83
C CYS A 21 38.74 9.91 -8.92
N SER A 22 39.11 9.34 -10.07
CA SER A 22 38.14 9.14 -11.16
C SER A 22 37.04 8.14 -10.78
N ASN A 23 37.37 7.11 -10.01
CA ASN A 23 36.39 6.13 -9.54
C ASN A 23 35.41 6.76 -8.52
N GLU A 24 35.91 7.60 -7.63
CA GLU A 24 35.10 8.27 -6.62
C GLU A 24 34.09 9.24 -7.27
N GLU A 25 34.51 10.02 -8.26
CA GLU A 25 33.62 10.92 -8.98
C GLU A 25 32.55 10.15 -9.77
N SER A 26 32.92 9.06 -10.42
CA SER A 26 31.98 8.20 -11.13
C SER A 26 30.94 7.59 -10.18
N PHE A 27 31.38 7.09 -9.04
CA PHE A 27 30.52 6.52 -8.02
C PHE A 27 29.52 7.57 -7.51
N LYS A 28 30.01 8.78 -7.21
CA LYS A 28 29.16 9.88 -6.76
C LYS A 28 28.06 10.20 -7.80
N LYS A 29 28.39 10.25 -9.07
CA LYS A 29 27.42 10.50 -10.15
C LYS A 29 26.34 9.41 -10.21
N ILE A 30 26.72 8.14 -10.00
CA ILE A 30 25.76 7.02 -9.96
C ILE A 30 24.81 7.20 -8.77
N VAL A 31 25.32 7.48 -7.57
CA VAL A 31 24.51 7.70 -6.37
C VAL A 31 23.59 8.91 -6.53
N ASP A 32 24.10 10.03 -7.05
CA ASP A 32 23.28 11.22 -7.33
C ASP A 32 22.15 10.92 -8.31
N SER A 33 22.43 10.12 -9.35
CA SER A 33 21.41 9.73 -10.32
C SER A 33 20.36 8.82 -9.68
N TYR A 34 20.78 7.84 -8.89
CA TYR A 34 19.88 6.94 -8.15
C TYR A 34 18.93 7.74 -7.25
N ILE A 35 19.47 8.68 -6.48
CA ILE A 35 18.68 9.53 -5.56
C ILE A 35 17.63 10.34 -6.36
N LYS A 36 18.03 10.93 -7.50
CA LYS A 36 17.12 11.73 -8.32
C LYS A 36 16.01 10.88 -8.91
N ILE A 37 16.33 9.68 -9.39
CA ILE A 37 15.33 8.76 -9.96
C ILE A 37 14.37 8.31 -8.85
N ALA A 38 14.89 7.88 -7.69
CA ALA A 38 14.06 7.47 -6.57
C ALA A 38 13.12 8.60 -6.12
N HIS A 39 13.65 9.83 -5.97
CA HIS A 39 12.85 10.99 -5.58
C HIS A 39 11.71 11.23 -6.57
N ALA A 40 12.02 11.26 -7.87
CA ALA A 40 11.01 11.50 -8.91
C ALA A 40 9.94 10.39 -8.90
N THR A 41 10.34 9.13 -8.74
CA THR A 41 9.41 7.99 -8.71
C THR A 41 8.45 8.09 -7.51
N TYR A 42 8.98 8.40 -6.31
CA TYR A 42 8.14 8.61 -5.12
C TYR A 42 7.25 9.85 -5.25
N GLU A 43 7.74 10.91 -5.89
CA GLU A 43 6.93 12.11 -6.14
C GLU A 43 5.74 11.79 -7.05
N ASP A 44 5.95 11.04 -8.14
CA ASP A 44 4.88 10.59 -9.03
C ASP A 44 3.87 9.70 -8.28
N SER A 45 4.35 8.79 -7.44
CA SER A 45 3.49 7.95 -6.60
C SER A 45 2.65 8.80 -5.64
N LEU A 46 3.26 9.79 -4.99
CA LEU A 46 2.55 10.70 -4.07
C LEU A 46 1.49 11.52 -4.79
N LEU A 47 1.80 12.05 -5.98
CA LEU A 47 0.87 12.86 -6.77
C LEU A 47 -0.36 12.03 -7.17
N THR A 48 -0.14 10.81 -7.65
CA THR A 48 -1.24 9.94 -8.05
C THR A 48 -2.04 9.41 -6.86
N ALA A 49 -1.41 9.16 -5.71
CA ALA A 49 -2.11 8.80 -4.47
C ALA A 49 -3.00 9.95 -4.00
N LYS A 50 -2.54 11.21 -4.11
CA LYS A 50 -3.37 12.39 -3.80
C LYS A 50 -4.56 12.49 -4.76
N SER A 51 -4.36 12.18 -6.03
CA SER A 51 -5.45 12.15 -7.02
C SER A 51 -6.47 11.07 -6.68
N LEU A 52 -6.02 9.88 -6.31
CA LEU A 52 -6.88 8.80 -5.84
C LEU A 52 -7.70 9.25 -4.62
N ARG A 53 -7.04 9.82 -3.61
CA ARG A 53 -7.73 10.32 -2.41
C ARG A 53 -8.82 11.33 -2.79
N ASN A 54 -8.53 12.25 -3.68
CA ASN A 54 -9.50 13.29 -4.10
C ASN A 54 -10.68 12.64 -4.86
N ALA A 55 -10.43 11.64 -5.70
CA ALA A 55 -11.49 10.93 -6.41
C ALA A 55 -12.38 10.15 -5.44
N ILE A 56 -11.79 9.54 -4.40
CA ILE A 56 -12.55 8.86 -3.33
C ILE A 56 -13.43 9.87 -2.57
N TYR A 57 -12.86 11.01 -2.13
CA TYR A 57 -13.65 12.04 -1.43
C TYR A 57 -14.81 12.56 -2.29
N TYR A 58 -14.57 12.77 -3.59
CA TYR A 58 -15.62 13.18 -4.51
C TYR A 58 -16.71 12.11 -4.63
N PHE A 59 -16.32 10.84 -4.74
CA PHE A 59 -17.25 9.72 -4.77
C PHE A 59 -18.08 9.66 -3.48
N LEU A 60 -17.44 9.74 -2.31
CA LEU A 60 -18.14 9.67 -1.02
C LEU A 60 -19.12 10.83 -0.81
N SER A 61 -18.80 12.01 -1.38
CA SER A 61 -19.71 13.17 -1.30
C SER A 61 -20.89 13.07 -2.26
N ASN A 62 -20.79 12.24 -3.28
CA ASN A 62 -21.83 12.04 -4.28
C ASN A 62 -21.71 10.61 -4.85
N PRO A 63 -22.26 9.59 -4.13
CA PRO A 63 -22.02 8.19 -4.46
C PRO A 63 -22.86 7.70 -5.64
N THR A 64 -22.37 7.99 -6.85
CA THR A 64 -22.96 7.51 -8.11
C THR A 64 -22.06 6.47 -8.76
N THR A 65 -22.63 5.67 -9.66
CA THR A 65 -21.89 4.67 -10.45
C THR A 65 -20.73 5.32 -11.22
N GLU A 66 -20.95 6.52 -11.76
CA GLU A 66 -19.93 7.25 -12.52
C GLU A 66 -18.77 7.68 -11.62
N ASN A 67 -19.07 8.18 -10.42
CA ASN A 67 -18.04 8.62 -9.49
C ASN A 67 -17.28 7.44 -8.89
N LEU A 68 -17.95 6.30 -8.66
CA LEU A 68 -17.28 5.06 -8.29
C LEU A 68 -16.31 4.62 -9.40
N ALA A 69 -16.73 4.69 -10.66
CA ALA A 69 -15.87 4.34 -11.80
C ALA A 69 -14.65 5.29 -11.88
N LEU A 70 -14.82 6.58 -11.58
CA LEU A 70 -13.71 7.53 -11.51
C LEU A 70 -12.74 7.18 -10.38
N ALA A 71 -13.24 6.80 -9.21
CA ALA A 71 -12.39 6.39 -8.09
C ALA A 71 -11.59 5.11 -8.44
N LYS A 72 -12.25 4.13 -9.06
CA LYS A 72 -11.59 2.91 -9.56
C LYS A 72 -10.48 3.24 -10.57
N SER A 73 -10.78 4.13 -11.52
CA SER A 73 -9.79 4.57 -12.53
C SER A 73 -8.59 5.26 -11.87
N ALA A 74 -8.84 6.10 -10.85
CA ALA A 74 -7.78 6.76 -10.11
C ALA A 74 -6.92 5.76 -9.33
N TRP A 75 -7.54 4.71 -8.76
CA TRP A 75 -6.80 3.63 -8.10
C TRP A 75 -5.85 2.94 -9.09
N LEU A 76 -6.37 2.53 -10.24
CA LEU A 76 -5.55 1.88 -11.29
C LEU A 76 -4.38 2.78 -11.72
N ALA A 77 -4.66 4.08 -11.93
CA ALA A 77 -3.63 5.04 -12.33
C ALA A 77 -2.55 5.21 -11.25
N SER A 78 -2.93 5.15 -9.98
CA SER A 78 -1.98 5.35 -8.87
C SER A 78 -1.09 4.11 -8.64
N ARG A 79 -1.55 2.91 -9.04
CA ARG A 79 -0.76 1.69 -8.91
C ARG A 79 0.50 1.72 -9.79
N ILE A 80 0.43 2.35 -10.96
CA ILE A 80 1.55 2.35 -11.92
C ILE A 80 2.81 2.99 -11.33
N PRO A 81 2.80 4.26 -10.89
CA PRO A 81 4.01 4.83 -10.31
C PRO A 81 4.36 4.21 -8.95
N TYR A 82 3.37 3.75 -8.17
CA TYR A 82 3.66 3.05 -6.93
C TYR A 82 4.50 1.79 -7.20
N GLN A 83 4.09 0.94 -8.15
CA GLN A 83 4.82 -0.29 -8.47
C GLN A 83 6.25 0.00 -8.95
N GLN A 84 6.50 1.15 -9.56
CA GLN A 84 7.86 1.56 -9.95
C GLN A 84 8.76 1.84 -8.73
N THR A 85 8.18 2.12 -7.55
CA THR A 85 8.98 2.33 -6.33
C THR A 85 9.50 1.02 -5.74
N GLU A 86 8.97 -0.13 -6.11
CA GLU A 86 9.32 -1.42 -5.50
C GLU A 86 10.82 -1.76 -5.63
N VAL A 87 11.46 -1.29 -6.70
CA VAL A 87 12.90 -1.50 -6.90
C VAL A 87 13.74 -0.92 -5.75
N PHE A 88 13.22 0.07 -5.04
CA PHE A 88 13.94 0.74 -3.94
C PHE A 88 13.80 0.03 -2.59
N ARG A 89 13.03 -1.07 -2.53
CA ARG A 89 12.91 -1.91 -1.33
C ARG A 89 14.19 -2.68 -1.04
N PHE A 90 14.90 -3.09 -2.08
CA PHE A 90 16.04 -4.01 -1.96
C PHE A 90 17.10 -3.46 -1.02
N GLY A 91 17.32 -4.16 0.10
CA GLY A 91 18.29 -3.76 1.12
C GLY A 91 17.93 -2.50 1.92
N ASN A 92 16.67 -2.04 1.85
CA ASN A 92 16.22 -0.80 2.48
C ASN A 92 15.07 -1.10 3.46
N THR A 93 15.42 -1.39 4.70
CA THR A 93 14.46 -1.77 5.76
C THR A 93 13.38 -0.71 5.99
N ILE A 94 13.72 0.59 5.81
CA ILE A 94 12.75 1.68 6.01
C ILE A 94 11.64 1.57 4.96
N VAL A 95 12.00 1.36 3.70
CA VAL A 95 11.02 1.22 2.61
C VAL A 95 10.26 -0.09 2.76
N ASP A 96 10.92 -1.16 3.13
CA ASP A 96 10.33 -2.48 3.30
C ASP A 96 9.24 -2.47 4.39
N ASN A 97 9.55 -1.87 5.55
CA ASN A 97 8.60 -1.71 6.66
C ASN A 97 7.39 -0.82 6.27
N TRP A 98 7.64 0.23 5.47
CA TRP A 98 6.58 1.11 4.98
C TRP A 98 5.66 0.38 4.00
N GLU A 99 6.22 -0.45 3.15
CA GLU A 99 5.50 -1.18 2.12
C GLU A 99 4.47 -2.14 2.72
N GLY A 100 4.79 -2.78 3.83
CA GLY A 100 3.86 -3.65 4.56
C GLY A 100 2.55 -2.95 4.96
N LYS A 101 2.57 -1.60 5.10
CA LYS A 101 1.37 -0.81 5.43
C LYS A 101 0.67 -0.25 4.19
N VAL A 102 1.34 -0.23 3.04
CA VAL A 102 0.84 0.42 1.83
C VAL A 102 0.34 -0.59 0.81
N ASN A 103 0.91 -1.81 0.81
CA ASN A 103 0.64 -2.81 -0.23
C ASN A 103 0.48 -4.23 0.34
N ALA A 104 0.16 -4.38 1.62
CA ALA A 104 0.00 -5.70 2.25
C ALA A 104 -0.99 -6.57 1.49
N TRP A 105 -0.62 -7.84 1.31
CA TRP A 105 -1.40 -8.87 0.61
C TRP A 105 -0.90 -10.25 1.08
N PRO A 106 -1.74 -11.27 1.24
CA PRO A 106 -3.20 -11.27 1.04
C PRO A 106 -3.96 -10.61 2.19
N LEU A 107 -5.27 -10.32 1.97
CA LEU A 107 -6.10 -9.74 3.02
C LEU A 107 -7.38 -10.56 3.24
N ASP A 108 -7.83 -10.62 4.46
CA ASP A 108 -9.16 -11.13 4.82
C ASP A 108 -10.17 -10.00 4.67
N GLU A 109 -10.86 -9.98 3.54
CA GLU A 109 -11.80 -8.94 3.14
C GLU A 109 -12.89 -8.71 4.19
N GLY A 110 -13.35 -9.78 4.83
CA GLY A 110 -14.42 -9.72 5.83
C GLY A 110 -14.02 -9.08 7.15
N LEU A 111 -12.73 -8.83 7.39
CA LEU A 111 -12.29 -7.96 8.48
C LEU A 111 -12.80 -6.54 8.27
N ILE A 112 -12.72 -6.06 7.03
CA ILE A 112 -13.03 -4.68 6.66
C ILE A 112 -14.53 -4.46 6.54
N ASP A 113 -15.20 -5.25 5.67
CA ASP A 113 -16.60 -5.05 5.33
C ASP A 113 -17.27 -6.40 5.01
N TYR A 114 -18.54 -6.36 4.65
CA TYR A 114 -19.33 -7.57 4.39
C TYR A 114 -18.74 -8.37 3.23
N VAL A 115 -18.80 -9.69 3.38
CA VAL A 115 -18.46 -10.68 2.35
C VAL A 115 -19.55 -11.75 2.29
N GLN A 116 -19.76 -12.34 1.12
CA GLN A 116 -20.60 -13.53 1.01
C GLN A 116 -19.79 -14.74 1.50
N LYS A 117 -20.43 -15.57 2.30
CA LYS A 117 -19.78 -16.81 2.76
C LYS A 117 -19.74 -17.80 1.60
N THR A 118 -18.58 -17.90 0.97
CA THR A 118 -18.36 -18.84 -0.14
C THR A 118 -17.46 -19.98 0.33
N GLY A 119 -18.05 -21.13 0.63
CA GLY A 119 -17.27 -22.33 0.94
C GLY A 119 -16.73 -22.41 2.36
N VAL A 120 -15.63 -23.11 2.51
CA VAL A 120 -15.04 -23.39 3.81
C VAL A 120 -14.13 -22.24 4.23
N VAL A 121 -14.62 -21.38 5.09
CA VAL A 121 -13.79 -20.40 5.76
C VAL A 121 -13.25 -21.07 7.02
N ASN A 122 -11.97 -21.05 7.19
CA ASN A 122 -11.33 -21.66 8.35
C ASN A 122 -11.30 -20.68 9.53
N GLU A 123 -12.45 -20.58 10.19
CA GLU A 123 -12.63 -19.69 11.35
C GLU A 123 -11.58 -19.91 12.45
N SER A 124 -10.94 -21.08 12.45
CA SER A 124 -9.95 -21.41 13.46
C SER A 124 -8.59 -20.73 13.18
N GLU A 125 -8.33 -20.28 11.96
CA GLU A 125 -7.05 -19.67 11.59
C GLU A 125 -7.03 -18.16 11.78
N ASN A 126 -8.19 -17.49 11.61
CA ASN A 126 -8.30 -16.05 11.84
C ASN A 126 -9.64 -15.70 12.49
N PRO A 127 -9.66 -15.46 13.80
CA PRO A 127 -10.91 -15.09 14.50
C PRO A 127 -11.51 -13.77 13.98
N LEU A 128 -10.73 -12.93 13.32
CA LEU A 128 -11.16 -11.62 12.85
C LEU A 128 -11.63 -11.64 11.38
N TYR A 129 -11.55 -12.79 10.69
CA TYR A 129 -11.76 -12.89 9.24
C TYR A 129 -13.11 -12.33 8.76
N ALA A 130 -14.10 -12.23 9.62
CA ALA A 130 -15.45 -11.75 9.30
C ALA A 130 -15.94 -10.71 10.33
N SER A 131 -15.03 -9.93 10.90
CA SER A 131 -15.37 -8.93 11.93
C SER A 131 -16.18 -7.77 11.37
N ASN A 132 -16.05 -7.46 10.09
CA ASN A 132 -16.79 -6.39 9.41
C ASN A 132 -16.77 -5.11 10.25
N VAL A 133 -15.60 -4.50 10.38
CA VAL A 133 -15.37 -3.35 11.26
C VAL A 133 -16.23 -2.14 10.86
N ILE A 134 -16.59 -2.04 9.57
CA ILE A 134 -17.45 -0.95 9.08
C ILE A 134 -18.86 -1.04 9.69
N ALA A 135 -19.41 -2.27 9.78
CA ALA A 135 -20.78 -2.46 10.27
C ALA A 135 -20.85 -2.66 11.80
N ASN A 136 -19.73 -2.91 12.46
CA ASN A 136 -19.71 -3.28 13.88
C ASN A 136 -18.95 -2.26 14.74
N ASN A 137 -19.68 -1.56 15.59
CA ASN A 137 -19.13 -0.53 16.49
C ASN A 137 -18.17 -1.08 17.54
N SER A 138 -18.02 -2.40 17.62
CA SER A 138 -17.02 -3.02 18.50
C SER A 138 -16.66 -4.41 17.98
N ILE A 139 -15.40 -4.76 18.12
CA ILE A 139 -14.85 -6.06 17.72
C ILE A 139 -14.03 -6.62 18.89
N PHE A 140 -13.66 -7.89 18.82
CA PHE A 140 -12.81 -8.51 19.84
C PHE A 140 -11.42 -8.76 19.25
N ILE A 141 -10.39 -8.23 19.90
CA ILE A 141 -8.98 -8.45 19.53
C ILE A 141 -8.28 -9.01 20.77
N ASN A 142 -7.67 -10.17 20.65
CA ASN A 142 -7.02 -10.89 21.76
C ASN A 142 -8.00 -11.07 22.93
N GLY A 143 -9.26 -11.36 22.64
CA GLY A 143 -10.30 -11.57 23.65
C GLY A 143 -10.76 -10.31 24.38
N LYS A 144 -10.30 -9.13 23.97
CA LYS A 144 -10.70 -7.84 24.56
C LYS A 144 -11.62 -7.10 23.60
N ARG A 145 -12.67 -6.52 24.15
CA ARG A 145 -13.57 -5.68 23.37
C ARG A 145 -12.86 -4.38 23.01
N VAL A 146 -12.85 -4.06 21.72
CA VAL A 146 -12.23 -2.87 21.14
C VAL A 146 -13.33 -2.02 20.51
N ASP A 147 -13.35 -0.73 20.84
CA ASP A 147 -14.30 0.25 20.30
C ASP A 147 -13.91 0.57 18.85
N ALA A 148 -14.83 0.37 17.92
CA ALA A 148 -14.67 0.64 16.49
C ALA A 148 -15.66 1.70 15.99
N THR A 149 -16.22 2.52 16.91
CA THR A 149 -17.16 3.59 16.53
C THR A 149 -16.48 4.72 15.75
N ASP A 150 -15.17 4.91 15.91
CA ASP A 150 -14.40 5.95 15.23
C ASP A 150 -13.28 5.28 14.41
N ILE A 151 -13.57 5.03 13.15
CA ILE A 151 -12.59 4.45 12.21
C ILE A 151 -11.71 5.59 11.67
N ASN A 152 -10.56 5.76 12.30
CA ASN A 152 -9.62 6.83 11.96
C ASN A 152 -8.26 6.21 11.57
N PRO A 153 -7.34 7.00 10.96
CA PRO A 153 -6.05 6.45 10.50
C PRO A 153 -5.23 5.76 11.59
N LYS A 154 -5.30 6.25 12.83
CA LYS A 154 -4.57 5.64 13.94
C LYS A 154 -5.17 4.27 14.30
N PHE A 155 -6.50 4.17 14.38
CA PHE A 155 -7.18 2.91 14.62
C PHE A 155 -6.82 1.87 13.54
N LEU A 156 -6.89 2.28 12.28
CA LEU A 156 -6.57 1.39 11.16
C LEU A 156 -5.12 0.90 11.21
N ALA A 157 -4.16 1.81 11.43
CA ALA A 157 -2.73 1.51 11.28
C ALA A 157 -2.09 0.90 12.53
N GLU A 158 -2.65 1.12 13.73
CA GLU A 158 -2.01 0.71 14.99
C GLU A 158 -2.82 -0.33 15.77
N VAL A 159 -4.12 -0.48 15.47
CA VAL A 159 -4.99 -1.39 16.21
C VAL A 159 -5.47 -2.54 15.32
N LEU A 160 -5.90 -2.22 14.09
CA LEU A 160 -6.57 -3.18 13.24
C LEU A 160 -5.60 -3.89 12.28
N HIS A 161 -4.64 -3.15 11.71
CA HIS A 161 -3.68 -3.71 10.74
C HIS A 161 -2.78 -4.73 11.45
N GLU A 162 -2.75 -5.96 10.92
CA GLU A 162 -2.03 -7.11 11.50
C GLU A 162 -2.47 -7.44 12.93
N ALA A 163 -3.73 -7.12 13.28
CA ALA A 163 -4.26 -7.44 14.61
C ALA A 163 -4.06 -8.93 14.92
N GLU A 164 -3.73 -9.22 16.18
CA GLU A 164 -3.40 -10.56 16.70
C GLU A 164 -2.16 -11.18 16.03
N GLY A 165 -1.34 -10.37 15.33
CA GLY A 165 -0.16 -10.87 14.64
C GLY A 165 -0.47 -11.67 13.39
N ILE A 166 -1.67 -11.51 12.85
CA ILE A 166 -2.13 -12.21 11.63
C ILE A 166 -1.92 -11.27 10.43
N GLU A 167 -1.02 -11.63 9.53
CA GLU A 167 -0.65 -10.82 8.36
C GLU A 167 -1.85 -10.53 7.44
N ALA A 168 -2.83 -11.45 7.37
CA ALA A 168 -4.02 -11.27 6.55
C ALA A 168 -5.00 -10.23 7.11
N ASN A 169 -4.83 -9.78 8.35
CA ASN A 169 -5.64 -8.71 8.93
C ASN A 169 -5.19 -7.35 8.40
N VAL A 170 -5.37 -7.15 7.10
CA VAL A 170 -4.95 -5.93 6.39
C VAL A 170 -6.06 -4.88 6.50
N ALA A 171 -5.74 -3.72 7.08
CA ALA A 171 -6.69 -2.62 7.26
C ALA A 171 -6.22 -1.32 6.61
N THR A 172 -5.05 -1.33 5.96
CA THR A 172 -4.48 -0.14 5.30
C THR A 172 -3.96 -0.49 3.91
N GLY A 173 -3.71 0.52 3.12
CA GLY A 173 -3.00 0.36 1.85
C GLY A 173 -3.90 0.13 0.65
N TYR A 174 -3.24 -0.12 -0.47
CA TYR A 174 -3.89 -0.20 -1.78
C TYR A 174 -4.94 -1.31 -1.87
N HIS A 175 -4.66 -2.48 -1.28
CA HIS A 175 -5.58 -3.62 -1.42
C HIS A 175 -6.82 -3.48 -0.54
N ALA A 176 -6.71 -2.82 0.64
CA ALA A 176 -7.88 -2.45 1.43
C ALA A 176 -8.78 -1.47 0.66
N ILE A 177 -8.17 -0.46 0.00
CA ILE A 177 -8.92 0.49 -0.85
C ILE A 177 -9.54 -0.25 -2.04
N GLU A 178 -8.80 -1.15 -2.66
CA GLU A 178 -9.29 -1.98 -3.78
C GLU A 178 -10.56 -2.73 -3.37
N PHE A 179 -10.49 -3.46 -2.27
CA PHE A 179 -11.66 -4.20 -1.77
C PHE A 179 -12.85 -3.27 -1.51
N LEU A 180 -12.61 -2.11 -0.89
CA LEU A 180 -13.70 -1.14 -0.67
C LEU A 180 -14.29 -0.63 -1.99
N LEU A 181 -13.50 -0.42 -3.03
CA LEU A 181 -14.01 0.08 -4.31
C LEU A 181 -14.70 -1.01 -5.15
N TRP A 182 -14.17 -2.22 -5.18
CA TRP A 182 -14.69 -3.30 -6.05
C TRP A 182 -15.59 -4.30 -5.32
N GLY A 183 -15.39 -4.49 -4.01
CA GLY A 183 -16.05 -5.55 -3.27
C GLY A 183 -15.42 -6.90 -3.50
N GLN A 184 -16.00 -7.94 -2.93
CA GLN A 184 -15.54 -9.31 -3.03
C GLN A 184 -15.61 -9.81 -4.48
N ASP A 185 -14.56 -10.46 -4.94
CA ASP A 185 -14.57 -11.13 -6.26
C ASP A 185 -15.16 -12.54 -6.10
N LEU A 186 -16.34 -12.73 -6.68
CA LEU A 186 -17.06 -14.01 -6.63
C LEU A 186 -16.88 -14.83 -7.92
N ASN A 187 -15.97 -14.43 -8.80
CA ASN A 187 -15.74 -15.13 -10.06
C ASN A 187 -14.86 -16.37 -9.92
N GLY A 188 -14.25 -16.59 -8.76
CA GLY A 188 -13.35 -17.71 -8.52
C GLY A 188 -12.10 -17.60 -9.40
N ASN A 189 -11.83 -18.64 -10.18
CA ASN A 189 -10.68 -18.66 -11.10
C ASN A 189 -11.01 -18.13 -12.49
N ASN A 190 -12.22 -17.61 -12.70
CA ASN A 190 -12.63 -17.04 -13.98
C ASN A 190 -12.28 -15.55 -14.03
N SER A 191 -12.26 -14.99 -15.23
CA SER A 191 -12.04 -13.55 -15.40
C SER A 191 -13.21 -12.75 -14.83
N GLY A 192 -12.90 -11.62 -14.22
CA GLY A 192 -13.90 -10.75 -13.62
C GLY A 192 -13.28 -9.92 -12.50
N ASN A 193 -14.15 -9.23 -11.79
CA ASN A 193 -13.80 -8.49 -10.58
C ASN A 193 -15.05 -8.34 -9.71
N GLY A 194 -14.89 -7.81 -8.53
CA GLY A 194 -16.00 -7.49 -7.64
C GLY A 194 -16.93 -6.44 -8.25
N ILE A 195 -18.20 -6.50 -7.89
CA ILE A 195 -19.25 -5.65 -8.44
C ILE A 195 -19.96 -4.83 -7.35
N ARG A 196 -19.19 -4.25 -6.42
CA ARG A 196 -19.76 -3.41 -5.36
C ARG A 196 -20.54 -2.25 -5.98
N PRO A 197 -21.82 -2.07 -5.59
CA PRO A 197 -22.62 -0.97 -6.12
C PRO A 197 -22.31 0.34 -5.40
N ALA A 198 -22.46 1.47 -6.09
CA ALA A 198 -22.26 2.79 -5.49
C ALA A 198 -23.25 3.07 -4.34
N SER A 199 -24.43 2.41 -4.36
CA SER A 199 -25.45 2.54 -3.33
C SER A 199 -24.99 2.06 -1.94
N ASP A 200 -23.93 1.25 -1.85
CA ASP A 200 -23.36 0.86 -0.54
C ASP A 200 -22.82 2.07 0.22
N TYR A 201 -22.54 3.17 -0.48
CA TYR A 201 -22.01 4.40 0.07
C TYR A 201 -23.08 5.48 0.20
N ASP A 202 -24.34 5.16 -0.10
CA ASP A 202 -25.47 6.09 0.02
C ASP A 202 -26.23 5.76 1.30
N ILE A 203 -26.07 6.57 2.31
CA ILE A 203 -26.67 6.36 3.65
C ILE A 203 -28.20 6.31 3.56
N GLU A 204 -28.79 7.08 2.63
CA GLU A 204 -30.25 7.18 2.51
C GLU A 204 -30.87 6.05 1.67
N ASN A 205 -30.09 5.46 0.77
CA ASN A 205 -30.59 4.48 -0.21
C ASN A 205 -29.78 3.18 -0.20
N CYS A 206 -29.24 2.83 0.93
CA CYS A 206 -28.41 1.63 1.10
C CYS A 206 -29.15 0.36 0.67
N THR A 207 -28.55 -0.44 -0.19
CA THR A 207 -29.14 -1.67 -0.75
C THR A 207 -28.92 -2.89 0.14
N HIS A 208 -28.02 -2.80 1.09
CA HIS A 208 -27.73 -3.89 2.04
C HIS A 208 -27.90 -3.40 3.48
N SER A 209 -28.39 -4.24 4.35
CA SER A 209 -28.69 -3.88 5.75
C SER A 209 -27.46 -3.48 6.58
N ASN A 210 -26.27 -3.56 6.01
CA ASN A 210 -25.00 -3.27 6.70
C ASN A 210 -24.41 -1.92 6.35
N CYS A 211 -25.14 -1.01 5.72
CA CYS A 211 -24.63 0.34 5.41
C CYS A 211 -24.54 1.15 6.71
N VAL A 212 -23.37 1.65 6.96
CA VAL A 212 -23.08 2.40 8.17
C VAL A 212 -22.57 3.78 7.82
N UNK A 213 -23.06 4.57 8.43
CA UNK A 213 -22.79 5.96 8.19
C UNK A 213 -21.36 6.20 8.47
N UNK A 214 -20.93 6.42 7.68
CA UNK A 214 -19.55 6.60 7.78
C UNK A 214 -19.11 7.78 7.95
#